data_ff00eb387c6dc68f6d8daaf1df2f7c98
#
_entry.id   ff00eb387c6dc68f6d8daaf1df2f7c98
#
_cell.length_a   1.000
_cell.length_b   1.000
_cell.length_c   1.000
_cell.angle_alpha   90.00
_cell.angle_beta   90.00
_cell.angle_gamma   90.00
#
_symmetry.space_group_name_H-M   'P 1'
#
loop_
_entity.id
_entity.type
_entity.pdbx_description
1 polymer ?
#
loop_
_entity_poly.entity_id
_entity_poly.type
_entity_poly.pdbx_seq_one_letter_code
_entity_poly.pdbx_strand_id
1 'polypeptide(L)'
;MTIIDEPRTQLSVLDRAASIAPVLEEHAARHDTDGTFVTESLDALRDAGLLAAGVPTELGGLGADNRELAALQRELAHHCGSTALASSMHQHVVYFTTWRYRRGMPGAEATLRKVAEDGLILVSTGGGDWTHPRGTATKVEGGYRVSGHKRFASQSTVGTVMSTMATYEDPEQGLRVLNLAVPFASEGVRILDNWDTLGMRGTASNDIVLDEVFVPDERVLANRPHGVLDLPLQVIGSIAFPIVSAAYLGVAEAAYAAAVELVRRRADDPLIRR
;
A
#
# COMPACT_ATOMS: atom_id res chain seq x y z
N MET A 1 -0.70 -49.66 -6.45
CA MET A 1 -0.80 -48.90 -5.21
C MET A 1 -0.66 -47.43 -5.60
N THR A 2 -1.80 -46.81 -5.86
CA THR A 2 -1.86 -45.41 -6.36
C THR A 2 -1.77 -44.52 -5.12
N ILE A 3 -0.66 -43.81 -5.01
CA ILE A 3 -0.48 -42.75 -3.98
C ILE A 3 -1.45 -41.64 -4.39
N ILE A 4 -2.55 -41.49 -3.67
CA ILE A 4 -3.42 -40.32 -3.77
C ILE A 4 -2.63 -39.21 -3.12
N ASP A 5 -2.10 -38.29 -3.95
CA ASP A 5 -1.49 -37.05 -3.48
C ASP A 5 -2.61 -36.24 -2.80
N GLU A 6 -2.61 -36.20 -1.47
CA GLU A 6 -3.53 -35.34 -0.73
C GLU A 6 -3.26 -33.90 -1.15
N PRO A 7 -4.31 -33.12 -1.50
CA PRO A 7 -4.10 -31.72 -1.84
C PRO A 7 -3.45 -31.05 -0.62
N ARG A 8 -2.21 -30.57 -0.76
CA ARG A 8 -1.55 -29.72 0.25
C ARG A 8 -2.51 -28.57 0.53
N THR A 9 -3.10 -28.56 1.71
CA THR A 9 -3.98 -27.48 2.16
C THR A 9 -3.17 -26.18 2.07
N GLN A 10 -3.51 -25.33 1.10
CA GLN A 10 -2.81 -24.06 0.91
C GLN A 10 -3.08 -23.21 2.14
N LEU A 11 -2.01 -22.75 2.81
CA LEU A 11 -2.11 -21.89 3.99
C LEU A 11 -2.96 -20.65 3.67
N SER A 12 -3.87 -20.30 4.57
CA SER A 12 -4.65 -19.07 4.45
C SER A 12 -3.75 -17.82 4.55
N VAL A 13 -4.27 -16.69 4.14
CA VAL A 13 -3.56 -15.40 4.26
C VAL A 13 -3.16 -15.10 5.72
N LEU A 14 -4.04 -15.46 6.68
CA LEU A 14 -3.77 -15.25 8.11
C LEU A 14 -2.75 -16.25 8.67
N ASP A 15 -2.76 -17.51 8.22
CA ASP A 15 -1.73 -18.48 8.63
C ASP A 15 -0.34 -18.04 8.15
N ARG A 16 -0.26 -17.49 6.95
CA ARG A 16 0.99 -16.92 6.40
C ARG A 16 1.42 -15.70 7.21
N ALA A 17 0.50 -14.81 7.58
CA ALA A 17 0.80 -13.65 8.42
C ALA A 17 1.32 -14.08 9.80
N ALA A 18 0.67 -15.06 10.44
CA ALA A 18 1.12 -15.60 11.72
C ALA A 18 2.53 -16.23 11.62
N SER A 19 2.86 -16.88 10.50
CA SER A 19 4.18 -17.51 10.32
C SER A 19 5.35 -16.52 10.27
N ILE A 20 5.10 -15.28 9.87
CA ILE A 20 6.13 -14.22 9.80
C ILE A 20 6.13 -13.27 11.02
N ALA A 21 5.16 -13.41 11.92
CA ALA A 21 5.03 -12.56 13.11
C ALA A 21 6.33 -12.40 13.93
N PRO A 22 7.12 -13.48 14.18
CA PRO A 22 8.37 -13.35 14.92
C PRO A 22 9.39 -12.40 14.25
N VAL A 23 9.47 -12.38 12.91
CA VAL A 23 10.36 -11.47 12.19
C VAL A 23 9.92 -10.02 12.36
N LEU A 24 8.62 -9.76 12.32
CA LEU A 24 8.06 -8.42 12.50
C LEU A 24 8.36 -7.89 13.91
N GLU A 25 8.14 -8.72 14.94
CA GLU A 25 8.37 -8.36 16.34
C GLU A 25 9.84 -8.08 16.64
N GLU A 26 10.74 -8.92 16.11
CA GLU A 26 12.18 -8.79 16.32
C GLU A 26 12.73 -7.43 15.88
N HIS A 27 12.22 -6.88 14.79
CA HIS A 27 12.80 -5.69 14.18
C HIS A 27 11.99 -4.40 14.42
N ALA A 28 10.72 -4.50 14.86
CA ALA A 28 9.81 -3.36 14.99
C ALA A 28 10.36 -2.22 15.86
N ALA A 29 10.86 -2.55 17.06
CA ALA A 29 11.34 -1.54 18.00
C ALA A 29 12.59 -0.81 17.51
N ARG A 30 13.49 -1.50 16.80
CA ARG A 30 14.67 -0.89 16.20
C ARG A 30 14.29 0.12 15.13
N HIS A 31 13.42 -0.28 14.19
CA HIS A 31 12.97 0.61 13.11
C HIS A 31 12.17 1.82 13.62
N ASP A 32 11.40 1.65 14.70
CA ASP A 32 10.71 2.76 15.35
C ASP A 32 11.69 3.75 16.00
N THR A 33 12.72 3.25 16.68
CA THR A 33 13.76 4.06 17.30
C THR A 33 14.59 4.83 16.26
N ASP A 34 15.07 4.12 15.25
CA ASP A 34 16.02 4.65 14.26
C ASP A 34 15.31 5.44 13.14
N GLY A 35 13.98 5.34 13.00
CA GLY A 35 13.21 5.94 11.91
C GLY A 35 13.54 5.32 10.54
N THR A 36 14.04 4.08 10.51
CA THR A 36 14.41 3.38 9.28
C THR A 36 13.27 2.49 8.76
N PHE A 37 13.24 2.27 7.45
CA PHE A 37 12.20 1.43 6.84
C PHE A 37 12.26 -0.03 7.32
N VAL A 38 11.11 -0.66 7.47
CA VAL A 38 10.92 -2.05 7.96
C VAL A 38 11.30 -3.08 6.88
N THR A 39 12.54 -3.11 6.46
CA THR A 39 13.03 -3.90 5.31
C THR A 39 12.86 -5.40 5.52
N GLU A 40 13.24 -5.93 6.69
CA GLU A 40 13.15 -7.35 7.02
C GLU A 40 11.70 -7.84 7.02
N SER A 41 10.79 -7.00 7.49
CA SER A 41 9.36 -7.29 7.45
C SER A 41 8.81 -7.32 6.03
N LEU A 42 9.26 -6.41 5.14
CA LEU A 42 8.87 -6.43 3.74
C LEU A 42 9.39 -7.69 3.03
N ASP A 43 10.61 -8.11 3.32
CA ASP A 43 11.18 -9.33 2.77
C ASP A 43 10.41 -10.57 3.26
N ALA A 44 10.07 -10.63 4.54
CA ALA A 44 9.21 -11.69 5.09
C ALA A 44 7.82 -11.73 4.42
N LEU A 45 7.20 -10.56 4.17
CA LEU A 45 5.93 -10.47 3.42
C LEU A 45 6.08 -11.02 1.99
N ARG A 46 7.19 -10.70 1.33
CA ARG A 46 7.50 -11.18 -0.02
C ARG A 46 7.65 -12.69 -0.04
N ASP A 47 8.48 -13.25 0.84
CA ASP A 47 8.78 -14.68 0.93
C ASP A 47 7.54 -15.51 1.29
N ALA A 48 6.63 -14.96 2.10
CA ALA A 48 5.34 -15.55 2.40
C ALA A 48 4.29 -15.40 1.28
N GLY A 49 4.60 -14.70 0.17
CA GLY A 49 3.67 -14.41 -0.93
C GLY A 49 2.58 -13.39 -0.59
N LEU A 50 2.69 -12.72 0.56
CA LEU A 50 1.66 -11.81 1.07
C LEU A 50 1.61 -10.49 0.29
N LEU A 51 2.67 -10.08 -0.43
CA LEU A 51 2.61 -8.92 -1.33
C LEU A 51 1.62 -9.15 -2.48
N ALA A 52 1.44 -10.39 -2.92
CA ALA A 52 0.46 -10.77 -3.94
C ALA A 52 -0.90 -11.24 -3.37
N ALA A 53 -1.20 -10.95 -2.09
CA ALA A 53 -2.42 -11.46 -1.44
C ALA A 53 -3.69 -11.10 -2.21
N GLY A 54 -3.84 -9.84 -2.66
CA GLY A 54 -5.01 -9.36 -3.41
C GLY A 54 -4.99 -9.66 -4.92
N VAL A 55 -3.92 -10.29 -5.44
CA VAL A 55 -3.84 -10.72 -6.84
C VAL A 55 -4.68 -11.98 -7.03
N PRO A 56 -5.49 -12.09 -8.11
CA PRO A 56 -6.25 -13.31 -8.44
C PRO A 56 -5.35 -14.55 -8.53
N THR A 57 -5.88 -15.72 -8.13
CA THR A 57 -5.12 -16.97 -8.13
C THR A 57 -4.68 -17.39 -9.54
N GLU A 58 -5.49 -17.12 -10.55
CA GLU A 58 -5.16 -17.37 -11.96
C GLU A 58 -4.01 -16.50 -12.49
N LEU A 59 -3.63 -15.46 -11.75
CA LEU A 59 -2.48 -14.59 -12.03
C LEU A 59 -1.32 -14.79 -11.05
N GLY A 60 -1.34 -15.88 -10.27
CA GLY A 60 -0.24 -16.24 -9.36
C GLY A 60 -0.34 -15.65 -7.94
N GLY A 61 -1.44 -14.98 -7.59
CA GLY A 61 -1.66 -14.46 -6.25
C GLY A 61 -2.42 -15.39 -5.31
N LEU A 62 -2.81 -14.88 -4.14
CA LEU A 62 -3.58 -15.64 -3.16
C LEU A 62 -5.10 -15.47 -3.30
N GLY A 63 -5.58 -14.56 -4.13
CA GLY A 63 -6.99 -14.33 -4.39
C GLY A 63 -7.79 -13.72 -3.23
N ALA A 64 -7.10 -13.14 -2.25
CA ALA A 64 -7.73 -12.55 -1.07
C ALA A 64 -8.71 -11.43 -1.45
N ASP A 65 -9.85 -11.43 -0.80
CA ASP A 65 -10.83 -10.35 -0.94
C ASP A 65 -10.50 -9.15 -0.03
N ASN A 66 -11.31 -8.08 -0.14
CA ASN A 66 -11.06 -6.86 0.63
C ASN A 66 -11.16 -7.07 2.15
N ARG A 67 -12.01 -8.00 2.60
CA ARG A 67 -12.17 -8.34 4.02
C ARG A 67 -10.95 -9.10 4.53
N GLU A 68 -10.44 -10.05 3.75
CA GLU A 68 -9.23 -10.81 4.07
C GLU A 68 -8.00 -9.92 4.07
N LEU A 69 -7.90 -8.96 3.15
CA LEU A 69 -6.84 -7.97 3.15
C LEU A 69 -6.90 -7.05 4.38
N ALA A 70 -8.08 -6.63 4.81
CA ALA A 70 -8.24 -5.88 6.05
C ALA A 70 -7.85 -6.72 7.28
N ALA A 71 -8.25 -7.99 7.34
CA ALA A 71 -7.85 -8.92 8.40
C ALA A 71 -6.33 -9.14 8.41
N LEU A 72 -5.69 -9.26 7.24
CA LEU A 72 -4.23 -9.32 7.11
C LEU A 72 -3.56 -8.10 7.75
N GLN A 73 -4.01 -6.88 7.41
CA GLN A 73 -3.37 -5.67 7.96
C GLN A 73 -3.56 -5.56 9.48
N ARG A 74 -4.73 -5.95 9.99
CA ARG A 74 -4.99 -5.99 11.43
C ARG A 74 -4.05 -6.97 12.15
N GLU A 75 -3.84 -8.16 11.57
CA GLU A 75 -2.94 -9.17 12.11
C GLU A 75 -1.48 -8.68 12.12
N LEU A 76 -0.97 -8.18 10.99
CA LEU A 76 0.38 -7.64 10.90
C LEU A 76 0.62 -6.50 11.91
N ALA A 77 -0.40 -5.68 12.15
CA ALA A 77 -0.32 -4.54 13.06
C ALA A 77 -0.19 -4.92 14.53
N HIS A 78 -0.60 -6.12 14.94
CA HIS A 78 -0.35 -6.64 16.28
C HIS A 78 1.15 -6.79 16.56
N HIS A 79 1.96 -7.02 15.52
CA HIS A 79 3.39 -7.27 15.60
C HIS A 79 4.24 -6.07 15.17
N CYS A 80 3.82 -5.35 14.12
CA CYS A 80 4.49 -4.12 13.65
C CYS A 80 3.52 -3.19 12.92
N GLY A 81 3.12 -2.10 13.58
CA GLY A 81 2.22 -1.10 12.99
C GLY A 81 2.77 -0.45 11.72
N SER A 82 4.08 -0.18 11.66
CA SER A 82 4.73 0.39 10.46
C SER A 82 4.67 -0.56 9.27
N THR A 83 4.89 -1.87 9.48
CA THR A 83 4.74 -2.89 8.43
C THR A 83 3.32 -2.96 7.90
N ALA A 84 2.34 -3.01 8.81
CA ALA A 84 0.93 -3.06 8.44
C ALA A 84 0.51 -1.81 7.64
N LEU A 85 0.86 -0.61 8.11
CA LEU A 85 0.51 0.63 7.42
C LEU A 85 1.22 0.75 6.07
N ALA A 86 2.52 0.46 5.99
CA ALA A 86 3.26 0.51 4.73
C ALA A 86 2.68 -0.47 3.70
N SER A 87 2.50 -1.73 4.07
CA SER A 87 1.94 -2.75 3.16
C SER A 87 0.49 -2.49 2.79
N SER A 88 -0.31 -1.83 3.64
CA SER A 88 -1.69 -1.45 3.31
C SER A 88 -1.76 -0.52 2.08
N MET A 89 -0.74 0.35 1.91
CA MET A 89 -0.64 1.24 0.75
C MET A 89 -0.37 0.49 -0.55
N HIS A 90 0.31 -0.64 -0.49
CA HIS A 90 0.47 -1.55 -1.62
C HIS A 90 -0.81 -2.36 -1.88
N GLN A 91 -1.38 -2.97 -0.84
CA GLN A 91 -2.52 -3.88 -0.97
C GLN A 91 -3.75 -3.21 -1.55
N HIS A 92 -4.08 -1.97 -1.16
CA HIS A 92 -5.26 -1.32 -1.72
C HIS A 92 -5.08 -0.97 -3.21
N VAL A 93 -3.86 -0.64 -3.66
CA VAL A 93 -3.58 -0.40 -5.09
C VAL A 93 -3.62 -1.71 -5.87
N VAL A 94 -3.07 -2.81 -5.32
CA VAL A 94 -3.16 -4.16 -5.90
C VAL A 94 -4.63 -4.56 -6.06
N TYR A 95 -5.44 -4.47 -5.00
CA TYR A 95 -6.83 -4.89 -5.05
C TYR A 95 -7.70 -3.98 -5.94
N PHE A 96 -7.42 -2.69 -6.00
CA PHE A 96 -8.02 -1.81 -7.00
C PHE A 96 -7.62 -2.20 -8.43
N THR A 97 -6.38 -2.62 -8.64
CA THR A 97 -5.94 -3.13 -9.96
C THR A 97 -6.64 -4.46 -10.29
N THR A 98 -6.93 -5.31 -9.31
CA THR A 98 -7.76 -6.52 -9.45
C THR A 98 -9.20 -6.16 -9.87
N TRP A 99 -9.78 -5.11 -9.29
CA TRP A 99 -11.07 -4.59 -9.73
C TRP A 99 -11.04 -4.10 -11.20
N ARG A 100 -9.96 -3.44 -11.62
CA ARG A 100 -9.75 -3.03 -13.02
C ARG A 100 -9.59 -4.24 -13.95
N TYR A 101 -8.82 -5.24 -13.55
CA TYR A 101 -8.63 -6.49 -14.29
C TYR A 101 -9.96 -7.21 -14.57
N ARG A 102 -10.79 -7.38 -13.54
CA ARG A 102 -12.12 -8.01 -13.66
C ARG A 102 -13.06 -7.27 -14.60
N ARG A 103 -12.74 -6.06 -15.00
CA ARG A 103 -13.47 -5.21 -15.99
C ARG A 103 -12.77 -5.12 -17.34
N GLY A 104 -11.74 -5.91 -17.55
CA GLY A 104 -10.99 -5.89 -18.82
C GLY A 104 -10.27 -4.57 -19.10
N MET A 105 -9.95 -3.78 -18.04
CA MET A 105 -9.28 -2.49 -18.24
C MET A 105 -7.81 -2.69 -18.63
N PRO A 106 -7.30 -1.92 -19.60
CA PRO A 106 -5.95 -2.08 -20.11
C PRO A 106 -4.87 -2.01 -19.03
N GLY A 107 -3.81 -2.83 -19.18
CA GLY A 107 -2.62 -2.83 -18.34
C GLY A 107 -2.80 -3.46 -16.96
N ALA A 108 -4.04 -3.75 -16.52
CA ALA A 108 -4.30 -4.27 -15.19
C ALA A 108 -3.73 -5.69 -15.01
N GLU A 109 -3.95 -6.59 -15.97
CA GLU A 109 -3.41 -7.97 -15.92
C GLU A 109 -1.89 -7.97 -15.86
N ALA A 110 -1.23 -7.24 -16.75
CA ALA A 110 0.23 -7.17 -16.79
C ALA A 110 0.82 -6.62 -15.48
N THR A 111 0.16 -5.65 -14.86
CA THR A 111 0.57 -5.12 -13.55
C THR A 111 0.44 -6.18 -12.45
N LEU A 112 -0.67 -6.90 -12.40
CA LEU A 112 -0.91 -7.93 -11.37
C LEU A 112 0.06 -9.11 -11.51
N ARG A 113 0.35 -9.55 -12.73
CA ARG A 113 1.38 -10.58 -12.97
C ARG A 113 2.75 -10.13 -12.44
N LYS A 114 3.17 -8.89 -12.71
CA LYS A 114 4.43 -8.34 -12.17
C LYS A 114 4.45 -8.24 -10.65
N VAL A 115 3.31 -7.98 -10.02
CA VAL A 115 3.21 -8.04 -8.54
C VAL A 115 3.47 -9.46 -8.05
N ALA A 116 2.89 -10.48 -8.69
CA ALA A 116 3.01 -11.87 -8.27
C ALA A 116 4.36 -12.50 -8.63
N GLU A 117 4.90 -12.20 -9.82
CA GLU A 117 6.07 -12.86 -10.38
C GLU A 117 7.37 -12.12 -10.04
N ASP A 118 7.36 -10.79 -10.14
CA ASP A 118 8.55 -9.92 -10.00
C ASP A 118 8.61 -9.21 -8.64
N GLY A 119 7.58 -9.34 -7.78
CA GLY A 119 7.50 -8.63 -6.51
C GLY A 119 7.37 -7.10 -6.67
N LEU A 120 6.71 -6.65 -7.73
CA LEU A 120 6.47 -5.22 -8.00
C LEU A 120 5.77 -4.55 -6.82
N ILE A 121 6.36 -3.49 -6.26
CA ILE A 121 5.79 -2.70 -5.17
C ILE A 121 5.02 -1.51 -5.73
N LEU A 122 3.70 -1.51 -5.52
CA LEU A 122 2.83 -0.40 -5.87
C LEU A 122 2.73 0.58 -4.70
N VAL A 123 2.86 1.86 -4.99
CA VAL A 123 2.81 2.95 -4.01
C VAL A 123 1.68 3.91 -4.36
N SER A 124 0.97 4.41 -3.36
CA SER A 124 -0.03 5.47 -3.52
C SER A 124 0.48 6.78 -2.93
N THR A 125 0.27 7.90 -3.61
CA THR A 125 0.59 9.24 -3.09
C THR A 125 -0.51 9.82 -2.18
N GLY A 126 -1.43 8.96 -1.73
CA GLY A 126 -2.38 9.25 -0.67
C GLY A 126 -3.70 9.90 -1.10
N GLY A 127 -4.67 9.83 -0.18
CA GLY A 127 -6.03 10.30 -0.38
C GLY A 127 -6.16 11.83 -0.55
N GLY A 128 -5.17 12.60 -0.10
CA GLY A 128 -5.18 14.05 -0.28
C GLY A 128 -5.14 14.51 -1.74
N ASP A 129 -4.60 13.67 -2.63
CA ASP A 129 -4.56 13.92 -4.07
C ASP A 129 -5.86 13.50 -4.81
N TRP A 130 -6.78 12.82 -4.15
CA TRP A 130 -7.92 12.20 -4.85
C TRP A 130 -8.90 13.21 -5.45
N THR A 131 -9.23 14.27 -4.73
CA THR A 131 -10.14 15.31 -5.20
C THR A 131 -9.41 16.57 -5.68
N HIS A 132 -8.30 16.90 -5.03
CA HIS A 132 -7.52 18.12 -5.29
C HIS A 132 -6.04 17.76 -5.41
N PRO A 133 -5.63 17.14 -6.54
CA PRO A 133 -4.25 16.69 -6.71
C PRO A 133 -3.26 17.85 -6.66
N ARG A 134 -2.14 17.57 -5.97
CA ARG A 134 -1.00 18.50 -5.89
C ARG A 134 -0.04 18.20 -7.02
N GLY A 135 -0.15 18.93 -8.10
CA GLY A 135 0.70 18.81 -9.28
C GLY A 135 -0.09 19.06 -10.55
N THR A 136 0.65 19.37 -11.59
CA THR A 136 0.13 19.71 -12.90
C THR A 136 0.68 18.78 -13.95
N ALA A 137 -0.09 18.55 -15.00
CA ALA A 137 0.32 17.84 -16.19
C ALA A 137 0.12 18.74 -17.41
N THR A 138 1.08 18.75 -18.32
CA THR A 138 1.00 19.43 -19.62
C THR A 138 1.06 18.39 -20.71
N LYS A 139 0.11 18.42 -21.66
CA LYS A 139 0.10 17.51 -22.80
C LYS A 139 1.28 17.81 -23.73
N VAL A 140 1.99 16.75 -24.09
CA VAL A 140 3.07 16.77 -25.09
C VAL A 140 2.87 15.63 -26.08
N GLU A 141 3.70 15.55 -27.11
CA GLU A 141 3.65 14.43 -28.07
C GLU A 141 3.84 13.09 -27.34
N GLY A 142 2.91 12.16 -27.51
CA GLY A 142 2.92 10.80 -26.93
C GLY A 142 2.67 10.69 -25.42
N GLY A 143 2.35 11.80 -24.73
CA GLY A 143 2.12 11.72 -23.29
C GLY A 143 1.95 13.07 -22.60
N TYR A 144 2.44 13.13 -21.36
CA TYR A 144 2.35 14.30 -20.50
C TYR A 144 3.68 14.58 -19.80
N ARG A 145 4.03 15.85 -19.59
CA ARG A 145 5.01 16.29 -18.62
C ARG A 145 4.30 16.59 -17.31
N VAL A 146 4.79 15.99 -16.24
CA VAL A 146 4.13 16.04 -14.92
C VAL A 146 5.08 16.60 -13.88
N SER A 147 4.63 17.67 -13.20
CA SER A 147 5.38 18.31 -12.12
C SER A 147 4.52 18.41 -10.87
N GLY A 148 5.12 18.20 -9.70
CA GLY A 148 4.39 18.33 -8.43
C GLY A 148 5.18 17.83 -7.22
N HIS A 149 4.70 18.20 -6.03
CA HIS A 149 5.22 17.76 -4.75
C HIS A 149 4.15 16.91 -4.05
N LYS A 150 4.40 15.61 -3.92
CA LYS A 150 3.48 14.64 -3.31
C LYS A 150 3.80 14.46 -1.85
N ARG A 151 2.83 14.70 -1.00
CA ARG A 151 2.92 14.58 0.47
C ARG A 151 1.86 13.60 0.93
N PHE A 152 2.26 12.46 1.36
CA PHE A 152 3.51 11.69 1.37
C PHE A 152 3.25 10.31 0.75
N ALA A 153 4.28 9.48 0.56
CA ALA A 153 4.11 8.16 -0.05
C ALA A 153 4.81 7.10 0.81
N SER A 154 4.03 6.29 1.54
CA SER A 154 4.55 5.19 2.35
C SER A 154 5.29 4.18 1.47
N GLN A 155 6.36 3.56 2.04
CA GLN A 155 7.28 2.65 1.36
C GLN A 155 7.93 3.23 0.09
N SER A 156 8.14 4.56 0.07
CA SER A 156 8.74 5.25 -1.07
C SER A 156 10.14 4.73 -1.44
N THR A 157 10.93 4.33 -0.44
CA THR A 157 12.31 3.86 -0.63
C THR A 157 12.43 2.52 -1.34
N VAL A 158 11.37 1.73 -1.39
CA VAL A 158 11.29 0.41 -2.03
C VAL A 158 10.24 0.33 -3.13
N GLY A 159 9.52 1.43 -3.36
CA GLY A 159 8.48 1.52 -4.38
C GLY A 159 9.00 1.32 -5.80
N THR A 160 8.26 0.57 -6.61
CA THR A 160 8.58 0.36 -8.03
C THR A 160 7.79 1.29 -8.93
N VAL A 161 6.47 1.40 -8.68
CA VAL A 161 5.56 2.26 -9.45
C VAL A 161 4.63 2.98 -8.49
N MET A 162 4.50 4.28 -8.65
CA MET A 162 3.51 5.05 -7.90
C MET A 162 2.23 5.27 -8.73
N SER A 163 1.08 5.12 -8.07
CA SER A 163 -0.20 5.63 -8.52
C SER A 163 -0.36 7.04 -7.96
N THR A 164 -0.36 8.03 -8.82
CA THR A 164 -0.42 9.45 -8.43
C THR A 164 -1.38 10.22 -9.33
N MET A 165 -1.76 11.42 -8.93
CA MET A 165 -2.70 12.26 -9.69
C MET A 165 -2.10 13.63 -9.95
N ALA A 166 -2.47 14.21 -11.11
CA ALA A 166 -2.12 15.58 -11.49
C ALA A 166 -3.31 16.25 -12.16
N THR A 167 -3.40 17.57 -12.04
CA THR A 167 -4.38 18.36 -12.79
C THR A 167 -3.87 18.61 -14.20
N TYR A 168 -4.79 18.61 -15.15
CA TYR A 168 -4.54 18.91 -16.55
C TYR A 168 -5.62 19.86 -17.07
N GLU A 169 -5.21 20.95 -17.67
CA GLU A 169 -6.13 21.88 -18.38
C GLU A 169 -6.36 21.36 -19.80
N ASP A 170 -7.50 20.70 -20.00
CA ASP A 170 -7.89 20.20 -21.31
C ASP A 170 -8.52 21.33 -22.13
N PRO A 171 -8.08 21.60 -23.37
CA PRO A 171 -8.58 22.71 -24.19
C PRO A 171 -10.07 22.65 -24.49
N GLU A 172 -10.66 21.45 -24.53
CA GLU A 172 -12.07 21.22 -24.90
C GLU A 172 -12.92 20.89 -23.66
N GLN A 173 -12.37 20.20 -22.66
CA GLN A 173 -13.10 19.64 -21.54
C GLN A 173 -12.85 20.39 -20.22
N GLY A 174 -12.00 21.41 -20.21
CA GLY A 174 -11.63 22.19 -19.03
C GLY A 174 -10.75 21.42 -18.05
N LEU A 175 -10.79 21.76 -16.76
CA LEU A 175 -9.90 21.20 -15.77
C LEU A 175 -10.19 19.72 -15.46
N ARG A 176 -9.21 18.88 -15.69
CA ARG A 176 -9.25 17.41 -15.52
C ARG A 176 -8.30 16.97 -14.41
N VAL A 177 -8.51 15.75 -13.93
CA VAL A 177 -7.57 15.01 -13.07
C VAL A 177 -7.15 13.75 -13.81
N LEU A 178 -5.85 13.62 -14.01
CA LEU A 178 -5.24 12.40 -14.54
C LEU A 178 -4.78 11.52 -13.37
N ASN A 179 -5.13 10.24 -13.41
CA ASN A 179 -4.50 9.22 -12.57
C ASN A 179 -3.39 8.56 -13.38
N LEU A 180 -2.18 8.55 -12.87
CA LEU A 180 -0.95 8.22 -13.56
C LEU A 180 -0.23 7.09 -12.87
N ALA A 181 0.33 6.15 -13.66
CA ALA A 181 1.29 5.16 -13.18
C ALA A 181 2.71 5.64 -13.50
N VAL A 182 3.44 6.09 -12.47
CA VAL A 182 4.78 6.66 -12.64
C VAL A 182 5.82 5.74 -12.00
N PRO A 183 6.77 5.16 -12.76
CA PRO A 183 7.88 4.42 -12.17
C PRO A 183 8.77 5.33 -11.34
N PHE A 184 9.23 4.84 -10.19
CA PHE A 184 10.18 5.59 -9.36
C PHE A 184 11.52 5.83 -10.05
N ALA A 185 11.92 4.95 -10.99
CA ALA A 185 13.14 5.10 -11.77
C ALA A 185 13.02 6.11 -12.94
N SER A 186 11.88 6.78 -13.12
CA SER A 186 11.71 7.79 -14.17
C SER A 186 12.58 9.01 -13.89
N GLU A 187 13.18 9.57 -14.96
CA GLU A 187 13.88 10.84 -14.88
C GLU A 187 12.95 11.95 -14.32
N GLY A 188 13.46 12.76 -13.42
CA GLY A 188 12.71 13.82 -12.75
C GLY A 188 11.96 13.37 -11.49
N VAL A 189 11.95 12.07 -11.14
CA VAL A 189 11.42 11.58 -9.86
C VAL A 189 12.49 11.67 -8.78
N ARG A 190 12.19 12.34 -7.67
CA ARG A 190 13.07 12.41 -6.50
C ARG A 190 12.30 12.08 -5.23
N ILE A 191 12.84 11.14 -4.45
CA ILE A 191 12.37 10.82 -3.10
C ILE A 191 13.13 11.75 -2.14
N LEU A 192 12.40 12.44 -1.27
CA LEU A 192 13.02 13.25 -0.22
C LEU A 192 13.24 12.36 1.01
N ASP A 193 14.35 12.60 1.72
CA ASP A 193 14.64 11.93 3.00
C ASP A 193 14.12 12.81 4.14
N ASN A 194 12.79 12.84 4.31
CA ASN A 194 12.13 13.79 5.20
C ASN A 194 11.02 13.18 6.08
N TRP A 195 10.94 11.85 6.18
CA TRP A 195 9.97 11.21 7.05
C TRP A 195 10.46 11.19 8.49
N ASP A 196 9.98 12.16 9.29
CA ASP A 196 10.24 12.23 10.72
C ASP A 196 8.92 12.53 11.47
N THR A 197 8.41 11.53 12.20
CA THR A 197 7.08 11.53 12.83
C THR A 197 7.12 10.90 14.22
N LEU A 198 6.08 11.18 15.02
CA LEU A 198 5.94 10.60 16.35
C LEU A 198 5.69 9.09 16.32
N GLY A 199 4.87 8.62 15.38
CA GLY A 199 4.53 7.19 15.21
C GLY A 199 4.62 6.78 13.75
N MET A 200 4.57 5.46 13.51
CA MET A 200 4.71 4.87 12.18
C MET A 200 6.04 5.26 11.49
N ARG A 201 7.09 5.41 12.29
CA ARG A 201 8.40 5.89 11.86
C ARG A 201 9.03 5.01 10.80
N GLY A 202 8.79 3.67 10.88
CA GLY A 202 9.33 2.68 9.94
C GLY A 202 8.60 2.58 8.60
N THR A 203 7.69 3.50 8.24
CA THR A 203 6.92 3.41 6.98
C THR A 203 7.63 4.03 5.78
N ALA A 204 8.74 4.77 5.96
CA ALA A 204 9.41 5.57 4.93
C ALA A 204 8.40 6.35 4.05
N SER A 205 7.50 7.08 4.72
CA SER A 205 6.46 7.87 4.03
C SER A 205 7.00 9.22 3.55
N ASN A 206 8.11 9.17 2.84
CA ASN A 206 8.77 10.37 2.34
C ASN A 206 7.93 11.12 1.31
N ASP A 207 8.19 12.39 1.16
CA ASP A 207 7.67 13.21 0.06
C ASP A 207 8.33 12.82 -1.26
N ILE A 208 7.58 12.96 -2.35
CA ILE A 208 8.06 12.71 -3.71
C ILE A 208 7.95 14.02 -4.52
N VAL A 209 9.04 14.40 -5.16
CA VAL A 209 9.05 15.49 -6.13
C VAL A 209 9.04 14.91 -7.53
N LEU A 210 8.09 15.36 -8.35
CA LEU A 210 8.04 15.14 -9.79
C LEU A 210 8.47 16.45 -10.47
N ASP A 211 9.51 16.39 -11.29
CA ASP A 211 10.08 17.52 -12.00
C ASP A 211 10.11 17.22 -13.50
N GLU A 212 9.09 17.72 -14.23
CA GLU A 212 8.91 17.49 -15.65
C GLU A 212 8.97 16.01 -16.08
N VAL A 213 8.47 15.09 -15.22
CA VAL A 213 8.47 13.65 -15.48
C VAL A 213 7.63 13.34 -16.71
N PHE A 214 8.23 12.68 -17.71
CA PHE A 214 7.46 12.21 -18.88
C PHE A 214 6.65 10.96 -18.54
N VAL A 215 5.33 11.06 -18.73
CA VAL A 215 4.38 9.96 -18.54
C VAL A 215 3.68 9.70 -19.88
N PRO A 216 3.95 8.57 -20.53
CA PRO A 216 3.34 8.24 -21.82
C PRO A 216 1.83 7.97 -21.68
N ASP A 217 1.08 8.14 -22.78
CA ASP A 217 -0.39 8.05 -22.78
C ASP A 217 -0.91 6.70 -22.24
N GLU A 218 -0.23 5.59 -22.49
CA GLU A 218 -0.62 4.26 -22.00
C GLU A 218 -0.49 4.10 -20.49
N ARG A 219 0.18 5.04 -19.81
CA ARG A 219 0.29 5.09 -18.34
C ARG A 219 -0.71 6.03 -17.68
N VAL A 220 -1.59 6.62 -18.45
CA VAL A 220 -2.75 7.36 -17.92
C VAL A 220 -3.86 6.36 -17.60
N LEU A 221 -4.04 6.08 -16.32
CA LEU A 221 -4.97 5.06 -15.84
C LEU A 221 -6.42 5.53 -15.82
N ALA A 222 -6.63 6.84 -15.66
CA ALA A 222 -7.95 7.49 -15.69
C ALA A 222 -7.80 8.98 -16.00
N ASN A 223 -8.85 9.55 -16.61
CA ASN A 223 -9.01 10.97 -16.88
C ASN A 223 -10.45 11.36 -16.50
N ARG A 224 -10.63 12.18 -15.48
CA ARG A 224 -11.94 12.58 -14.95
C ARG A 224 -12.06 14.10 -14.77
N PRO A 225 -13.27 14.67 -14.73
CA PRO A 225 -13.45 16.07 -14.36
C PRO A 225 -12.87 16.36 -12.97
N HIS A 226 -12.26 17.53 -12.81
CA HIS A 226 -11.77 17.98 -11.51
C HIS A 226 -12.93 18.11 -10.49
N GLY A 227 -12.67 17.74 -9.23
CA GLY A 227 -13.67 17.84 -8.15
C GLY A 227 -14.77 16.77 -8.17
N VAL A 228 -14.77 15.85 -9.16
CA VAL A 228 -15.80 14.81 -9.27
C VAL A 228 -15.29 13.51 -8.64
N LEU A 229 -16.11 12.93 -7.76
CA LEU A 229 -15.95 11.57 -7.21
C LEU A 229 -16.57 10.57 -8.19
N ASP A 230 -15.83 10.18 -9.21
CA ASP A 230 -16.29 9.18 -10.18
C ASP A 230 -16.28 7.75 -9.59
N LEU A 231 -16.81 6.78 -10.34
CA LEU A 231 -16.91 5.39 -9.86
C LEU A 231 -15.55 4.78 -9.49
N PRO A 232 -14.48 4.90 -10.29
CA PRO A 232 -13.16 4.41 -9.88
C PRO A 232 -12.66 4.99 -8.55
N LEU A 233 -12.89 6.28 -8.32
CA LEU A 233 -12.47 6.96 -7.09
C LEU A 233 -13.29 6.51 -5.87
N GLN A 234 -14.59 6.28 -6.05
CA GLN A 234 -15.46 5.71 -5.00
C GLN A 234 -15.03 4.27 -4.66
N VAL A 235 -14.70 3.47 -5.67
CA VAL A 235 -14.25 2.08 -5.49
C VAL A 235 -12.92 2.02 -4.75
N ILE A 236 -11.92 2.81 -5.16
CA ILE A 236 -10.63 2.79 -4.45
C ILE A 236 -10.78 3.26 -3.01
N GLY A 237 -11.66 4.23 -2.72
CA GLY A 237 -12.00 4.64 -1.35
C GLY A 237 -12.60 3.49 -0.55
N SER A 238 -13.57 2.78 -1.12
CA SER A 238 -14.22 1.62 -0.48
C SER A 238 -13.26 0.45 -0.22
N ILE A 239 -12.19 0.35 -1.00
CA ILE A 239 -11.11 -0.62 -0.82
C ILE A 239 -10.10 -0.15 0.23
N ALA A 240 -9.60 1.07 0.09
CA ALA A 240 -8.49 1.57 0.88
C ALA A 240 -8.86 1.82 2.35
N PHE A 241 -10.02 2.43 2.62
CA PHE A 241 -10.38 2.78 4.00
C PHE A 241 -10.47 1.58 4.95
N PRO A 242 -11.13 0.45 4.62
CA PRO A 242 -11.11 -0.73 5.50
C PRO A 242 -9.70 -1.28 5.72
N ILE A 243 -8.89 -1.41 4.68
CA ILE A 243 -7.53 -1.95 4.73
C ILE A 243 -6.63 -1.09 5.64
N VAL A 244 -6.64 0.23 5.43
CA VAL A 244 -5.82 1.18 6.21
C VAL A 244 -6.31 1.28 7.65
N SER A 245 -7.64 1.36 7.87
CA SER A 245 -8.21 1.44 9.23
C SER A 245 -7.95 0.18 10.04
N ALA A 246 -7.88 -0.99 9.39
CA ALA A 246 -7.55 -2.26 10.05
C ALA A 246 -6.13 -2.27 10.64
N ALA A 247 -5.15 -1.62 10.00
CA ALA A 247 -3.81 -1.45 10.57
C ALA A 247 -3.85 -0.64 11.88
N TYR A 248 -4.59 0.46 11.93
CA TYR A 248 -4.74 1.24 13.16
C TYR A 248 -5.52 0.49 14.25
N LEU A 249 -6.54 -0.29 13.87
CA LEU A 249 -7.27 -1.15 14.80
C LEU A 249 -6.34 -2.18 15.44
N GLY A 250 -5.51 -2.88 14.65
CA GLY A 250 -4.56 -3.86 15.16
C GLY A 250 -3.54 -3.26 16.14
N VAL A 251 -3.02 -2.06 15.85
CA VAL A 251 -2.15 -1.33 16.79
C VAL A 251 -2.88 -1.02 18.10
N ALA A 252 -4.14 -0.58 18.04
CA ALA A 252 -4.93 -0.28 19.23
C ALA A 252 -5.19 -1.55 20.08
N GLU A 253 -5.47 -2.67 19.42
CA GLU A 253 -5.66 -3.97 20.08
C GLU A 253 -4.37 -4.48 20.74
N ALA A 254 -3.22 -4.35 20.06
CA ALA A 254 -1.92 -4.70 20.64
C ALA A 254 -1.60 -3.84 21.88
N ALA A 255 -1.84 -2.53 21.80
CA ALA A 255 -1.66 -1.63 22.94
C ALA A 255 -2.59 -1.97 24.11
N TYR A 256 -3.85 -2.29 23.83
CA TYR A 256 -4.81 -2.74 24.84
C TYR A 256 -4.35 -4.04 25.51
N ALA A 257 -3.94 -5.04 24.73
CA ALA A 257 -3.44 -6.31 25.25
C ALA A 257 -2.20 -6.10 26.14
N ALA A 258 -1.26 -5.26 25.74
CA ALA A 258 -0.07 -4.92 26.53
C ALA A 258 -0.44 -4.23 27.85
N ALA A 259 -1.41 -3.31 27.83
CA ALA A 259 -1.89 -2.63 29.04
C ALA A 259 -2.56 -3.62 30.03
N VAL A 260 -3.41 -4.51 29.53
CA VAL A 260 -4.05 -5.55 30.35
C VAL A 260 -3.01 -6.47 30.99
N GLU A 261 -2.02 -6.92 30.21
CA GLU A 261 -0.96 -7.78 30.71
C GLU A 261 -0.10 -7.09 31.77
N LEU A 262 0.21 -5.80 31.58
CA LEU A 262 0.92 -5.00 32.57
C LEU A 262 0.15 -4.92 33.91
N VAL A 263 -1.16 -4.70 33.87
CA VAL A 263 -2.03 -4.67 35.03
C VAL A 263 -2.07 -6.04 35.73
N ARG A 264 -2.19 -7.12 34.94
CA ARG A 264 -2.18 -8.49 35.48
C ARG A 264 -0.88 -8.83 36.24
N ARG A 265 0.28 -8.46 35.65
CA ARG A 265 1.60 -8.66 36.27
C ARG A 265 1.77 -7.86 37.58
N ARG A 266 1.06 -6.73 37.70
CA ARG A 266 1.08 -5.84 38.86
C ARG A 266 -0.12 -6.07 39.80
N ALA A 267 -0.94 -7.09 39.59
CA ALA A 267 -2.16 -7.33 40.37
C ALA A 267 -1.89 -7.49 41.88
N ASP A 268 -0.67 -7.90 42.26
CA ASP A 268 -0.23 -8.01 43.67
C ASP A 268 0.44 -6.75 44.22
N ASP A 269 0.60 -5.69 43.39
CA ASP A 269 1.16 -4.42 43.85
C ASP A 269 0.12 -3.67 44.72
N PRO A 270 0.46 -3.32 45.97
CA PRO A 270 -0.45 -2.62 46.89
C PRO A 270 -0.95 -1.26 46.34
N LEU A 271 -0.22 -0.63 45.41
CA LEU A 271 -0.61 0.65 44.79
C LEU A 271 -1.71 0.47 43.72
N ILE A 272 -1.91 -0.73 43.19
CA ILE A 272 -2.92 -1.04 42.19
C ILE A 272 -4.22 -1.58 42.82
N ARG A 273 -4.13 -2.13 44.01
CA ARG A 273 -5.28 -2.65 44.74
C ARG A 273 -6.13 -1.57 45.44
N ARG A 274 -5.78 -0.32 45.34
CA ARG A 274 -6.56 0.82 45.86
C ARG A 274 -7.35 1.47 44.70
#